data_7669b93fb5119ae32a09412024e079ac
#
_entry.id   7669b93fb5119ae32a09412024e079ac
#
_cell.length_a   1.000
_cell.length_b   1.000
_cell.length_c   1.000
_cell.angle_alpha   90.00
_cell.angle_beta   90.00
_cell.angle_gamma   90.00
#
_symmetry.space_group_name_H-M   'P 1'
#
loop_
_entity.id
_entity.type
_entity.pdbx_description
1 polymer ?
#
loop_
_entity_poly.entity_id
_entity_poly.type
_entity_poly.pdbx_seq_one_letter_code
_entity_poly.pdbx_strand_id
1 'polypeptide(L)'
;MGTDIHAALEWRKNGQWHALTFKNKYFGRWGDVPEFSARLDLNRDYDMFALLGNVRNGTASAGCVTGTRFDSISDHRGVPDDISAEAKAVLSNEHSSTWVTLSEILAFDWRKATEHQGYVTPQEFEKWQRNKQWQPEPESWCGDVSGAHIQKISNEQMQVYVASKDVDFDHNLYTLVCWGESYADAGRQIWSKILPHALALGAVYGFDNVRLVMDFDS
;
A
#
# COMPACT_ATOMS: atom_id res chain seq x y z
N MET A 1 11.15 -6.66 8.60
CA MET A 1 10.38 -7.63 7.79
C MET A 1 9.34 -6.84 6.96
N GLY A 2 9.07 -7.27 5.75
CA GLY A 2 8.06 -6.65 4.90
C GLY A 2 6.70 -7.27 5.16
N THR A 3 5.63 -6.55 4.85
CA THR A 3 4.24 -7.04 4.92
C THR A 3 3.73 -7.26 3.51
N ASP A 4 3.09 -8.38 3.25
CA ASP A 4 2.41 -8.68 1.99
C ASP A 4 0.89 -8.74 2.21
N ILE A 5 0.13 -8.59 1.14
CA ILE A 5 -1.34 -8.67 1.16
C ILE A 5 -1.81 -9.96 0.48
N HIS A 6 -2.74 -10.64 1.12
CA HIS A 6 -3.49 -11.76 0.57
C HIS A 6 -4.93 -11.33 0.40
N ALA A 7 -5.44 -11.33 -0.82
CA ALA A 7 -6.77 -10.79 -1.10
C ALA A 7 -7.51 -11.59 -2.15
N ALA A 8 -8.84 -11.64 -1.99
CA ALA A 8 -9.77 -12.23 -2.93
C ALA A 8 -11.00 -11.33 -3.13
N LEU A 9 -11.52 -11.27 -4.36
CA LEU A 9 -12.80 -10.65 -4.66
C LEU A 9 -13.91 -11.68 -4.55
N GLU A 10 -14.96 -11.33 -3.84
CA GLU A 10 -16.18 -12.11 -3.71
C GLU A 10 -17.40 -11.37 -4.26
N TRP A 11 -18.35 -12.12 -4.74
CA TRP A 11 -19.66 -11.64 -5.16
C TRP A 11 -20.77 -12.53 -4.58
N ARG A 12 -21.94 -11.95 -4.27
CA ARG A 12 -23.04 -12.66 -3.63
C ARG A 12 -24.19 -12.93 -4.60
N LYS A 13 -24.64 -14.19 -4.63
CA LYS A 13 -25.83 -14.61 -5.38
C LYS A 13 -26.65 -15.55 -4.52
N ASN A 14 -27.96 -15.33 -4.46
CA ASN A 14 -28.90 -16.15 -3.68
C ASN A 14 -28.48 -16.32 -2.20
N GLY A 15 -27.89 -15.27 -1.60
CA GLY A 15 -27.43 -15.30 -0.22
C GLY A 15 -26.05 -15.96 0.01
N GLN A 16 -25.43 -16.54 -1.01
CA GLN A 16 -24.11 -17.18 -0.90
C GLN A 16 -23.03 -16.34 -1.57
N TRP A 17 -21.85 -16.27 -0.93
CA TRP A 17 -20.65 -15.66 -1.48
C TRP A 17 -19.86 -16.65 -2.35
N HIS A 18 -19.34 -16.17 -3.44
CA HIS A 18 -18.53 -16.89 -4.42
C HIS A 18 -17.28 -16.07 -4.70
N ALA A 19 -16.12 -16.70 -4.76
CA ALA A 19 -14.89 -15.99 -5.11
C ALA A 19 -14.68 -15.92 -6.63
N LEU A 20 -14.18 -14.78 -7.09
CA LEU A 20 -13.65 -14.65 -8.44
C LEU A 20 -12.32 -15.40 -8.53
N THR A 21 -12.23 -16.36 -9.46
CA THR A 21 -11.04 -17.18 -9.64
C THR A 21 -10.31 -16.82 -10.93
N PHE A 22 -9.00 -16.88 -10.87
CA PHE A 22 -8.09 -16.63 -12.00
C PHE A 22 -7.30 -17.88 -12.32
N LYS A 23 -6.92 -18.06 -13.58
CA LYS A 23 -6.01 -19.13 -13.97
C LYS A 23 -4.65 -18.88 -13.32
N ASN A 24 -4.17 -19.86 -12.56
CA ASN A 24 -2.90 -19.74 -11.84
C ASN A 24 -1.72 -19.81 -12.82
N LYS A 25 -0.90 -18.75 -12.86
CA LYS A 25 0.27 -18.66 -13.75
C LYS A 25 1.35 -19.70 -13.47
N TYR A 26 1.31 -20.35 -12.30
CA TYR A 26 2.24 -21.39 -11.88
C TYR A 26 1.71 -22.81 -12.07
N PHE A 27 0.47 -22.98 -12.53
CA PHE A 27 -0.10 -24.29 -12.80
C PHE A 27 0.79 -25.10 -13.77
N GLY A 28 1.10 -26.33 -13.36
CA GLY A 28 1.97 -27.23 -14.13
C GLY A 28 3.48 -26.89 -14.09
N ARG A 29 3.88 -25.85 -13.35
CA ARG A 29 5.31 -25.50 -13.18
C ARG A 29 5.87 -25.87 -11.79
N TRP A 30 5.02 -25.90 -10.78
CA TRP A 30 5.40 -26.04 -9.37
C TRP A 30 4.45 -27.00 -8.65
N GLY A 31 4.75 -28.29 -8.62
CA GLY A 31 4.05 -29.28 -7.79
C GLY A 31 2.51 -29.20 -7.85
N ASP A 32 1.85 -29.32 -6.70
CA ASP A 32 0.39 -29.39 -6.57
C ASP A 32 -0.31 -28.02 -6.60
N VAL A 33 0.14 -27.09 -7.42
CA VAL A 33 -0.48 -25.78 -7.58
C VAL A 33 -1.83 -25.92 -8.30
N PRO A 34 -2.95 -25.45 -7.74
CA PRO A 34 -4.26 -25.56 -8.37
C PRO A 34 -4.33 -24.75 -9.67
N GLU A 35 -5.10 -25.25 -10.66
CA GLU A 35 -5.25 -24.57 -11.96
C GLU A 35 -5.88 -23.18 -11.81
N PHE A 36 -6.81 -23.01 -10.89
CA PHE A 36 -7.48 -21.74 -10.59
C PHE A 36 -7.29 -21.38 -9.12
N SER A 37 -7.14 -20.08 -8.85
CA SER A 37 -7.03 -19.52 -7.52
C SER A 37 -7.84 -18.23 -7.42
N ALA A 38 -8.42 -17.97 -6.26
CA ALA A 38 -9.10 -16.71 -5.97
C ALA A 38 -8.13 -15.56 -5.63
N ARG A 39 -6.83 -15.83 -5.56
CA ARG A 39 -5.82 -14.83 -5.20
C ARG A 39 -5.70 -13.73 -6.25
N LEU A 40 -5.88 -12.48 -5.81
CA LEU A 40 -5.53 -11.30 -6.60
C LEU A 40 -4.00 -11.12 -6.67
N ASP A 41 -3.47 -10.78 -7.84
CA ASP A 41 -2.04 -10.51 -8.04
C ASP A 41 -1.73 -9.04 -7.68
N LEU A 42 -1.72 -8.73 -6.37
CA LEU A 42 -1.38 -7.42 -5.82
C LEU A 42 0.10 -7.37 -5.46
N ASN A 43 0.72 -6.22 -5.71
CA ASN A 43 2.08 -5.97 -5.25
C ASN A 43 2.06 -5.43 -3.82
N ARG A 44 3.21 -5.52 -3.15
CA ARG A 44 3.44 -4.82 -1.89
C ARG A 44 3.33 -3.31 -2.11
N ASP A 45 2.40 -2.68 -1.41
CA ASP A 45 2.09 -1.25 -1.54
C ASP A 45 1.49 -0.79 -0.20
N TYR A 46 2.29 -0.16 0.63
CA TYR A 46 1.89 0.17 2.01
C TYR A 46 0.82 1.27 2.06
N ASP A 47 0.78 2.16 1.06
CA ASP A 47 -0.25 3.19 0.99
C ASP A 47 -1.61 2.57 0.66
N MET A 48 -1.64 1.61 -0.28
CA MET A 48 -2.84 0.81 -0.53
C MET A 48 -3.26 0.00 0.72
N PHE A 49 -2.30 -0.56 1.49
CA PHE A 49 -2.61 -1.31 2.71
C PHE A 49 -3.20 -0.39 3.79
N ALA A 50 -2.65 0.82 3.90
CA ALA A 50 -3.18 1.85 4.80
C ALA A 50 -4.62 2.24 4.42
N LEU A 51 -4.88 2.51 3.14
CA LEU A 51 -6.21 2.87 2.63
C LEU A 51 -7.23 1.74 2.82
N LEU A 52 -6.88 0.50 2.50
CA LEU A 52 -7.81 -0.63 2.55
C LEU A 52 -8.08 -1.13 3.97
N GLY A 53 -7.06 -1.22 4.82
CA GLY A 53 -7.15 -1.93 6.08
C GLY A 53 -6.39 -1.31 7.25
N ASN A 54 -5.96 -0.05 7.16
CA ASN A 54 -5.21 0.66 8.21
C ASN A 54 -3.89 -0.04 8.62
N VAL A 55 -3.27 -0.76 7.68
CA VAL A 55 -2.02 -1.50 7.92
C VAL A 55 -0.83 -0.67 7.46
N ARG A 56 0.22 -0.56 8.29
CA ARG A 56 1.40 0.29 8.04
C ARG A 56 1.08 1.78 7.83
N ASN A 57 -0.04 2.23 8.32
CA ASN A 57 -0.59 3.56 8.08
C ASN A 57 0.21 4.65 8.82
N GLY A 58 0.97 5.45 8.08
CA GLY A 58 1.84 6.52 8.59
C GLY A 58 3.03 6.02 9.43
N THR A 59 3.30 4.72 9.41
CA THR A 59 4.40 4.13 10.19
C THR A 59 5.12 3.02 9.40
N ALA A 60 6.45 3.04 9.44
CA ALA A 60 7.28 1.94 8.97
C ALA A 60 7.43 0.83 10.01
N SER A 61 8.22 -0.18 9.69
CA SER A 61 8.68 -1.20 10.64
C SER A 61 9.28 -0.54 11.88
N ALA A 62 9.10 -1.16 13.03
CA ALA A 62 9.55 -0.66 14.34
C ALA A 62 8.88 0.66 14.82
N GLY A 63 7.74 1.04 14.22
CA GLY A 63 6.96 2.19 14.66
C GLY A 63 7.52 3.56 14.28
N CYS A 64 8.50 3.61 13.38
CA CYS A 64 9.00 4.88 12.85
C CYS A 64 7.89 5.62 12.12
N VAL A 65 7.66 6.89 12.46
CA VAL A 65 6.64 7.74 11.82
C VAL A 65 7.14 8.15 10.43
N THR A 66 6.35 7.85 9.41
CA THR A 66 6.65 8.16 8.00
C THR A 66 5.72 9.19 7.41
N GLY A 67 4.82 9.75 8.20
CA GLY A 67 3.90 10.80 7.75
C GLY A 67 2.60 10.85 8.52
N THR A 68 1.64 11.58 7.98
CA THR A 68 0.27 11.64 8.45
C THR A 68 -0.46 10.36 8.02
N ARG A 69 -1.36 9.86 8.85
CA ARG A 69 -2.16 8.67 8.51
C ARG A 69 -3.17 9.00 7.41
N PHE A 70 -3.36 8.04 6.51
CA PHE A 70 -4.54 8.01 5.65
C PHE A 70 -5.80 7.76 6.49
N ASP A 71 -6.95 8.29 6.06
CA ASP A 71 -8.21 7.69 6.46
C ASP A 71 -8.30 6.31 5.79
N SER A 72 -8.67 5.29 6.52
CA SER A 72 -8.86 3.95 5.96
C SER A 72 -10.31 3.72 5.55
N ILE A 73 -10.54 2.92 4.51
CA ILE A 73 -11.88 2.50 4.11
C ILE A 73 -12.45 1.54 5.15
N SER A 74 -11.59 0.67 5.70
CA SER A 74 -11.96 -0.19 6.83
C SER A 74 -10.83 -0.32 7.83
N ASP A 75 -11.19 -0.62 9.07
CA ASP A 75 -10.29 -1.14 10.08
C ASP A 75 -10.34 -2.68 10.11
N HIS A 76 -9.71 -3.29 11.10
CA HIS A 76 -9.63 -4.74 11.28
C HIS A 76 -11.01 -5.34 11.63
N ARG A 77 -11.83 -5.63 10.63
CA ARG A 77 -13.18 -6.22 10.80
C ARG A 77 -13.15 -7.73 11.06
N GLY A 78 -11.97 -8.36 10.93
CA GLY A 78 -11.83 -9.81 10.93
C GLY A 78 -12.21 -10.45 9.60
N VAL A 79 -12.10 -11.77 9.56
CA VAL A 79 -12.59 -12.59 8.43
C VAL A 79 -14.11 -12.68 8.52
N PRO A 80 -14.86 -12.43 7.41
CA PRO A 80 -16.31 -12.58 7.44
C PRO A 80 -16.72 -14.04 7.77
N ASP A 81 -17.74 -14.23 8.60
CA ASP A 81 -18.25 -15.57 8.96
C ASP A 81 -18.78 -16.34 7.74
N ASP A 82 -19.25 -15.62 6.73
CA ASP A 82 -19.86 -16.14 5.50
C ASP A 82 -18.92 -16.14 4.29
N ILE A 83 -17.59 -16.09 4.53
CA ILE A 83 -16.57 -16.13 3.48
C ILE A 83 -16.66 -17.41 2.65
N SER A 84 -16.46 -17.32 1.34
CA SER A 84 -16.36 -18.50 0.48
C SER A 84 -15.13 -19.34 0.79
N ALA A 85 -15.18 -20.65 0.52
CA ALA A 85 -14.05 -21.55 0.76
C ALA A 85 -12.82 -21.16 -0.06
N GLU A 86 -13.04 -20.73 -1.31
CA GLU A 86 -11.99 -20.34 -2.24
C GLU A 86 -11.29 -19.04 -1.79
N ALA A 87 -12.04 -18.04 -1.30
CA ALA A 87 -11.45 -16.82 -0.75
C ALA A 87 -10.70 -17.12 0.55
N LYS A 88 -11.28 -17.93 1.44
CA LYS A 88 -10.63 -18.34 2.69
C LYS A 88 -9.30 -19.06 2.45
N ALA A 89 -9.19 -19.87 1.39
CA ALA A 89 -7.96 -20.57 1.04
C ALA A 89 -6.82 -19.66 0.57
N VAL A 90 -7.11 -18.39 0.27
CA VAL A 90 -6.12 -17.38 -0.13
C VAL A 90 -5.50 -16.69 1.06
N LEU A 91 -6.24 -16.55 2.16
CA LEU A 91 -5.80 -15.81 3.35
C LEU A 91 -4.65 -16.54 4.07
N SER A 92 -3.68 -15.77 4.56
CA SER A 92 -2.58 -16.27 5.39
C SER A 92 -3.01 -16.63 6.81
N ASN A 93 -4.06 -15.95 7.29
CA ASN A 93 -4.57 -15.99 8.65
C ASN A 93 -3.55 -15.49 9.70
N GLU A 94 -2.63 -14.62 9.32
CA GLU A 94 -1.63 -14.07 10.25
C GLU A 94 -2.17 -12.88 11.03
N HIS A 95 -2.43 -11.74 10.36
CA HIS A 95 -2.92 -10.57 11.08
C HIS A 95 -3.79 -9.62 10.23
N SER A 96 -4.46 -8.72 10.93
CA SER A 96 -5.19 -7.56 10.34
C SER A 96 -6.22 -7.92 9.28
N SER A 97 -6.85 -9.11 9.40
CA SER A 97 -7.91 -9.52 8.48
C SER A 97 -9.03 -8.48 8.46
N THR A 98 -9.49 -8.16 7.26
CA THR A 98 -10.59 -7.23 7.05
C THR A 98 -11.27 -7.44 5.70
N TRP A 99 -12.32 -6.68 5.45
CA TRP A 99 -13.03 -6.70 4.18
C TRP A 99 -13.67 -5.32 3.91
N VAL A 100 -13.85 -5.02 2.63
CA VAL A 100 -14.51 -3.79 2.16
C VAL A 100 -15.48 -4.14 1.03
N THR A 101 -16.64 -3.52 1.01
CA THR A 101 -17.57 -3.64 -0.10
C THR A 101 -17.17 -2.73 -1.26
N LEU A 102 -17.63 -3.05 -2.47
CA LEU A 102 -17.44 -2.17 -3.62
C LEU A 102 -18.12 -0.80 -3.40
N SER A 103 -19.29 -0.78 -2.74
CA SER A 103 -19.98 0.47 -2.37
C SER A 103 -19.12 1.36 -1.47
N GLU A 104 -18.42 0.79 -0.47
CA GLU A 104 -17.53 1.54 0.41
C GLU A 104 -16.32 2.11 -0.36
N ILE A 105 -15.72 1.32 -1.25
CA ILE A 105 -14.61 1.78 -2.10
C ILE A 105 -15.06 2.96 -2.99
N LEU A 106 -16.25 2.88 -3.57
CA LEU A 106 -16.78 3.92 -4.46
C LEU A 106 -17.23 5.18 -3.71
N ALA A 107 -17.70 5.04 -2.47
CA ALA A 107 -18.13 6.15 -1.61
C ALA A 107 -16.98 6.88 -0.92
N PHE A 108 -15.78 6.31 -0.91
CA PHE A 108 -14.63 6.88 -0.23
C PHE A 108 -14.17 8.19 -0.87
N ASP A 109 -13.68 9.15 -0.06
CA ASP A 109 -13.24 10.45 -0.59
C ASP A 109 -11.79 10.41 -1.11
N TRP A 110 -11.63 10.01 -2.33
CA TRP A 110 -10.36 9.90 -3.05
C TRP A 110 -9.69 11.24 -3.40
N ARG A 111 -10.36 12.38 -3.14
CA ARG A 111 -9.82 13.72 -3.42
C ARG A 111 -8.89 14.23 -2.33
N LYS A 112 -8.80 13.52 -1.21
CA LYS A 112 -7.92 13.87 -0.11
C LYS A 112 -6.46 13.63 -0.49
N ALA A 113 -5.58 14.24 0.30
CA ALA A 113 -4.15 13.98 0.27
C ALA A 113 -3.63 13.83 1.71
N THR A 114 -2.52 13.15 1.85
CA THR A 114 -1.76 13.06 3.09
C THR A 114 -0.34 13.56 2.88
N GLU A 115 0.41 13.76 3.95
CA GLU A 115 1.81 14.15 3.92
C GLU A 115 2.67 13.02 4.47
N HIS A 116 3.69 12.66 3.71
CA HIS A 116 4.74 11.74 4.10
C HIS A 116 6.00 12.47 4.48
N GLN A 117 6.87 11.80 5.22
CA GLN A 117 8.19 12.30 5.57
C GLN A 117 9.22 11.17 5.60
N GLY A 118 10.45 11.52 5.27
CA GLY A 118 11.57 10.57 5.31
C GLY A 118 12.92 11.27 5.28
N TYR A 119 13.93 10.54 5.75
CA TYR A 119 15.31 11.00 5.70
C TYR A 119 15.94 10.64 4.36
N VAL A 120 16.58 11.63 3.73
CA VAL A 120 17.28 11.49 2.46
C VAL A 120 18.75 11.87 2.60
N THR A 121 19.60 11.26 1.79
CA THR A 121 21.02 11.62 1.67
C THR A 121 21.19 12.93 0.90
N PRO A 122 22.37 13.59 0.92
CA PRO A 122 22.62 14.78 0.13
C PRO A 122 22.41 14.57 -1.38
N GLN A 123 22.79 13.41 -1.91
CA GLN A 123 22.62 13.07 -3.31
C GLN A 123 21.14 12.99 -3.69
N GLU A 124 20.33 12.36 -2.84
CA GLU A 124 18.89 12.25 -3.06
C GLU A 124 18.18 13.58 -2.88
N PHE A 125 18.61 14.37 -1.89
CA PHE A 125 18.10 15.72 -1.66
C PHE A 125 18.32 16.64 -2.86
N GLU A 126 19.50 16.57 -3.47
CA GLU A 126 19.80 17.34 -4.69
C GLU A 126 18.88 16.96 -5.86
N LYS A 127 18.67 15.66 -6.09
CA LYS A 127 17.74 15.18 -7.12
C LYS A 127 16.31 15.63 -6.84
N TRP A 128 15.86 15.43 -5.61
CA TRP A 128 14.51 15.77 -5.15
C TRP A 128 14.23 17.26 -5.29
N GLN A 129 15.18 18.14 -4.93
CA GLN A 129 15.02 19.59 -5.10
C GLN A 129 14.89 20.04 -6.55
N ARG A 130 15.47 19.33 -7.52
CA ARG A 130 15.33 19.67 -8.94
C ARG A 130 13.90 19.56 -9.44
N ASN A 131 13.08 18.77 -8.79
CA ASN A 131 11.67 18.52 -9.11
C ASN A 131 10.70 19.44 -8.33
N LYS A 132 11.08 20.64 -7.99
CA LYS A 132 10.38 21.57 -7.08
C LYS A 132 8.90 21.84 -7.35
N GLN A 133 8.39 21.54 -8.54
CA GLN A 133 7.04 21.91 -8.93
C GLN A 133 5.95 21.06 -8.24
N TRP A 134 6.27 19.84 -7.78
CA TRP A 134 5.32 18.89 -7.23
C TRP A 134 5.76 18.22 -5.92
N GLN A 135 7.01 18.42 -5.49
CA GLN A 135 7.61 17.71 -4.34
C GLN A 135 7.17 16.24 -4.30
N PRO A 136 7.51 15.46 -5.35
CA PRO A 136 7.13 14.05 -5.41
C PRO A 136 7.88 13.26 -4.33
N GLU A 137 7.46 12.03 -4.10
CA GLU A 137 8.23 11.09 -3.27
C GLU A 137 9.68 11.01 -3.75
N PRO A 138 10.68 11.10 -2.84
CA PRO A 138 12.07 10.88 -3.19
C PRO A 138 12.29 9.46 -3.75
N GLU A 139 13.21 9.27 -4.70
CA GLU A 139 13.51 7.95 -5.25
C GLU A 139 14.03 6.96 -4.18
N SER A 140 14.70 7.49 -3.17
CA SER A 140 15.24 6.71 -2.05
C SER A 140 15.14 7.49 -0.74
N TRP A 141 14.53 6.91 0.27
CA TRP A 141 14.40 7.50 1.59
C TRP A 141 14.33 6.45 2.70
N CYS A 142 14.54 6.88 3.95
CA CYS A 142 14.44 6.04 5.14
C CYS A 142 13.45 6.66 6.14
N GLY A 143 12.63 5.83 6.79
CA GLY A 143 11.71 6.30 7.84
C GLY A 143 12.42 6.83 9.08
N ASP A 144 13.59 6.25 9.42
CA ASP A 144 14.51 6.76 10.43
C ASP A 144 15.94 6.36 10.09
N VAL A 145 16.90 7.16 10.58
CA VAL A 145 18.32 6.90 10.48
C VAL A 145 18.98 7.10 11.84
N SER A 146 19.77 6.14 12.28
CA SER A 146 20.46 6.17 13.56
C SER A 146 21.83 5.49 13.47
N GLY A 147 22.76 5.88 14.32
CA GLY A 147 24.11 5.33 14.38
C GLY A 147 25.12 6.38 14.87
N ALA A 148 26.27 5.94 15.38
CA ALA A 148 27.28 6.83 15.98
C ALA A 148 27.86 7.86 14.99
N HIS A 149 27.79 7.57 13.68
CA HIS A 149 28.33 8.46 12.64
C HIS A 149 27.24 9.21 11.86
N ILE A 150 25.97 8.95 12.14
CA ILE A 150 24.86 9.60 11.44
C ILE A 150 24.69 11.02 11.95
N GLN A 151 24.60 11.95 11.00
CA GLN A 151 24.35 13.37 11.27
C GLN A 151 23.03 13.76 10.60
N LYS A 152 22.14 14.36 11.38
CA LYS A 152 20.86 14.92 10.89
C LYS A 152 20.98 16.44 10.88
N ILE A 153 20.76 17.04 9.72
CA ILE A 153 20.81 18.51 9.54
C ILE A 153 19.49 19.04 8.99
N SER A 154 19.28 20.36 9.08
CA SER A 154 18.09 20.98 8.50
C SER A 154 18.16 21.04 6.96
N ASN A 155 17.00 21.25 6.32
CA ASN A 155 16.93 21.41 4.86
C ASN A 155 17.76 22.61 4.36
N GLU A 156 17.80 23.71 5.12
CA GLU A 156 18.61 24.88 4.80
C GLU A 156 20.10 24.55 4.84
N GLN A 157 20.54 23.82 5.86
CA GLN A 157 21.93 23.37 5.99
C GLN A 157 22.27 22.39 4.88
N MET A 158 21.37 21.45 4.55
CA MET A 158 21.56 20.50 3.45
C MET A 158 21.67 21.24 2.10
N GLN A 159 20.83 22.26 1.88
CA GLN A 159 20.89 23.07 0.66
C GLN A 159 22.24 23.77 0.49
N VAL A 160 22.79 24.35 1.57
CA VAL A 160 24.11 24.96 1.56
C VAL A 160 25.19 23.91 1.32
N TYR A 161 25.06 22.75 1.97
CA TYR A 161 26.02 21.66 1.83
C TYR A 161 26.11 21.16 0.38
N VAL A 162 24.98 20.81 -0.25
CA VAL A 162 24.98 20.31 -1.64
C VAL A 162 25.43 21.38 -2.64
N ALA A 163 25.13 22.65 -2.40
CA ALA A 163 25.61 23.75 -3.24
C ALA A 163 27.11 24.00 -3.14
N SER A 164 27.77 23.59 -2.05
CA SER A 164 29.19 23.81 -1.79
C SER A 164 30.11 22.65 -2.24
N LYS A 165 29.55 21.52 -2.67
CA LYS A 165 30.28 20.29 -3.02
C LYS A 165 30.31 20.06 -4.51
N ASP A 166 31.54 19.86 -5.05
CA ASP A 166 31.73 19.54 -6.45
C ASP A 166 31.72 18.02 -6.75
N VAL A 167 32.04 17.18 -5.76
CA VAL A 167 32.11 15.69 -5.89
C VAL A 167 32.01 15.07 -4.49
N ASP A 168 31.58 13.86 -4.33
CA ASP A 168 31.54 13.05 -3.09
C ASP A 168 30.74 13.64 -1.89
N PHE A 169 29.49 13.28 -1.81
CA PHE A 169 28.66 13.58 -0.65
C PHE A 169 28.97 12.63 0.53
N ASP A 170 28.83 13.15 1.76
CA ASP A 170 28.92 12.33 2.97
C ASP A 170 27.68 11.44 3.09
N HIS A 171 27.88 10.14 3.01
CA HIS A 171 26.82 9.13 3.11
C HIS A 171 26.21 8.99 4.51
N ASN A 172 26.80 9.61 5.52
CA ASN A 172 26.28 9.63 6.88
C ASN A 172 25.46 10.88 7.20
N LEU A 173 25.35 11.80 6.26
CA LEU A 173 24.59 13.03 6.41
C LEU A 173 23.17 12.86 5.87
N TYR A 174 22.17 13.28 6.66
CA TYR A 174 20.77 13.12 6.31
C TYR A 174 19.96 14.38 6.64
N THR A 175 18.92 14.61 5.88
CA THR A 175 17.91 15.63 6.18
C THR A 175 16.51 15.04 6.04
N LEU A 176 15.56 15.54 6.82
CA LEU A 176 14.17 15.16 6.77
C LEU A 176 13.48 15.99 5.67
N VAL A 177 12.83 15.33 4.73
CA VAL A 177 11.98 15.96 3.71
C VAL A 177 10.54 15.51 3.86
N CYS A 178 9.60 16.35 3.39
CA CYS A 178 8.17 16.03 3.36
C CYS A 178 7.66 16.11 1.93
N TRP A 179 6.71 15.25 1.58
CA TRP A 179 6.03 15.24 0.28
C TRP A 179 4.55 14.90 0.44
N GLY A 180 3.74 15.36 -0.50
CA GLY A 180 2.32 15.06 -0.52
C GLY A 180 2.02 13.83 -1.37
N GLU A 181 1.08 13.00 -0.92
CA GLU A 181 0.52 11.87 -1.68
C GLU A 181 -0.99 12.02 -1.76
N SER A 182 -1.56 12.00 -2.97
CA SER A 182 -3.02 11.96 -3.12
C SER A 182 -3.54 10.54 -2.82
N TYR A 183 -4.74 10.46 -2.21
CA TYR A 183 -5.38 9.16 -1.98
C TYR A 183 -5.63 8.41 -3.30
N ALA A 184 -5.87 9.14 -4.39
CA ALA A 184 -6.02 8.55 -5.72
C ALA A 184 -4.72 7.89 -6.22
N ASP A 185 -3.56 8.52 -6.02
CA ASP A 185 -2.26 7.95 -6.40
C ASP A 185 -1.89 6.77 -5.49
N ALA A 186 -2.08 6.91 -4.18
CA ALA A 186 -1.92 5.83 -3.22
C ALA A 186 -2.79 4.61 -3.53
N GLY A 187 -3.99 4.84 -4.07
CA GLY A 187 -4.92 3.80 -4.49
C GLY A 187 -4.69 3.21 -5.89
N ARG A 188 -3.59 3.51 -6.58
CA ARG A 188 -3.37 3.11 -7.99
C ARG A 188 -3.59 1.62 -8.31
N GLN A 189 -3.25 0.71 -7.39
CA GLN A 189 -3.53 -0.71 -7.58
C GLN A 189 -5.01 -1.05 -7.38
N ILE A 190 -5.74 -0.31 -6.56
CA ILE A 190 -7.19 -0.45 -6.42
C ILE A 190 -7.85 -0.15 -7.78
N TRP A 191 -7.45 0.95 -8.44
CA TRP A 191 -7.97 1.36 -9.73
C TRP A 191 -7.61 0.39 -10.86
N SER A 192 -6.39 -0.12 -10.87
CA SER A 192 -5.87 -0.90 -12.00
C SER A 192 -6.10 -2.40 -11.86
N LYS A 193 -6.16 -2.95 -10.66
CA LYS A 193 -6.20 -4.40 -10.43
C LYS A 193 -7.48 -4.89 -9.74
N ILE A 194 -8.12 -4.07 -8.91
CA ILE A 194 -9.31 -4.48 -8.13
C ILE A 194 -10.58 -4.00 -8.83
N LEU A 195 -10.71 -2.70 -9.04
CA LEU A 195 -11.94 -2.10 -9.54
C LEU A 195 -12.43 -2.62 -10.89
N PRO A 196 -11.60 -2.91 -11.90
CA PRO A 196 -12.10 -3.44 -13.16
C PRO A 196 -12.92 -4.73 -12.98
N HIS A 197 -12.46 -5.63 -12.13
CA HIS A 197 -13.16 -6.87 -11.80
C HIS A 197 -14.38 -6.63 -10.91
N ALA A 198 -14.20 -5.81 -9.87
CA ALA A 198 -15.27 -5.50 -8.92
C ALA A 198 -16.45 -4.79 -9.58
N LEU A 199 -16.20 -3.83 -10.48
CA LEU A 199 -17.23 -3.12 -11.23
C LEU A 199 -17.97 -4.04 -12.20
N ALA A 200 -17.27 -4.96 -12.88
CA ALA A 200 -17.91 -5.95 -13.74
C ALA A 200 -18.86 -6.86 -12.94
N LEU A 201 -18.45 -7.31 -11.76
CA LEU A 201 -19.32 -8.07 -10.86
C LEU A 201 -20.47 -7.22 -10.30
N GLY A 202 -20.18 -5.97 -9.89
CA GLY A 202 -21.17 -5.05 -9.35
C GLY A 202 -22.28 -4.70 -10.34
N ALA A 203 -21.94 -4.60 -11.64
CA ALA A 203 -22.92 -4.37 -12.71
C ALA A 203 -23.93 -5.55 -12.85
N VAL A 204 -23.52 -6.76 -12.51
CA VAL A 204 -24.36 -7.97 -12.63
C VAL A 204 -25.12 -8.27 -11.33
N TYR A 205 -24.45 -8.12 -10.18
CA TYR A 205 -24.96 -8.60 -8.89
C TYR A 205 -25.34 -7.48 -7.92
N GLY A 206 -25.03 -6.22 -8.25
CA GLY A 206 -25.20 -5.05 -7.38
C GLY A 206 -23.92 -4.77 -6.55
N PHE A 207 -23.64 -3.49 -6.30
CA PHE A 207 -22.37 -3.05 -5.69
C PHE A 207 -22.22 -3.49 -4.22
N ASP A 208 -23.33 -3.59 -3.47
CA ASP A 208 -23.34 -4.11 -2.10
C ASP A 208 -23.16 -5.64 -2.04
N ASN A 209 -23.25 -6.32 -3.17
CA ASN A 209 -23.04 -7.75 -3.30
C ASN A 209 -21.64 -8.10 -3.86
N VAL A 210 -20.70 -7.17 -3.80
CA VAL A 210 -19.29 -7.38 -4.16
C VAL A 210 -18.43 -6.85 -3.03
N ARG A 211 -17.47 -7.67 -2.58
CA ARG A 211 -16.51 -7.30 -1.55
C ARG A 211 -15.11 -7.81 -1.86
N LEU A 212 -14.12 -7.09 -1.38
CA LEU A 212 -12.72 -7.52 -1.27
C LEU A 212 -12.53 -8.03 0.15
N VAL A 213 -12.06 -9.26 0.30
CA VAL A 213 -11.63 -9.84 1.58
C VAL A 213 -10.12 -9.95 1.56
N MET A 214 -9.45 -9.59 2.65
CA MET A 214 -7.99 -9.56 2.72
C MET A 214 -7.45 -9.78 4.12
N ASP A 215 -6.21 -10.20 4.17
CA ASP A 215 -5.37 -10.18 5.36
C ASP A 215 -3.92 -9.85 4.99
N PHE A 216 -3.07 -9.75 6.00
CA PHE A 216 -1.68 -9.34 5.84
C PHE A 216 -0.77 -10.30 6.60
N ASP A 217 0.43 -10.53 6.05
CA ASP A 217 1.52 -11.25 6.71
C ASP A 217 2.74 -10.36 6.98
N SER A 218 3.70 -10.81 7.78
CA SER A 218 4.94 -10.08 8.10
C SER A 218 6.15 -10.98 8.29
#